data_6dd3786a6016baddcbfd5e29e24f1deb
#
_entry.id   6dd3786a6016baddcbfd5e29e24f1deb
#
_cell.length_a   1.000
_cell.length_b   1.000
_cell.length_c   1.000
_cell.angle_alpha   90.00
_cell.angle_beta   90.00
_cell.angle_gamma   90.00
#
_symmetry.space_group_name_H-M   'P 1'
#
loop_
_entity.id
_entity.type
_entity.pdbx_description
1 polymer ?
#
loop_
_entity_poly.entity_id
_entity_poly.type
_entity_poly.pdbx_seq_one_letter_code
_entity_poly.pdbx_strand_id
1 'polypeptide(L)'
;MVIGTVSELHRWPVKSFAGETLQEADLDARGIPGDRAHALWRKGGKRVTARGLPQVLCWSARYDAPVDGTIPAPLLTAPDGTTHRWDDDGLAATLSAQLGIDVALTTDEQGQQDLPMSVLITLEPTRRLIEEELDRPVDLERFRTNIHLDVDVEPFAEIGWEGKKIRIGDAELDLLHPCLRCSIVTREPGTGDTWGGLLKHLVRQHDSTFGINARPLGPSRVRVGDPVELIDW
;
A
#
# COMPACT_ATOMS: atom_id res chain seq x y z
N MET A 1 10.74 -19.05 15.84
CA MET A 1 10.16 -18.46 17.07
C MET A 1 9.17 -17.41 16.64
N VAL A 2 7.96 -17.42 17.22
CA VAL A 2 6.95 -16.36 16.97
C VAL A 2 7.47 -15.06 17.57
N ILE A 3 7.47 -13.98 16.78
CA ILE A 3 7.93 -12.64 17.18
C ILE A 3 6.78 -11.64 17.32
N GLY A 4 5.56 -12.02 16.98
CA GLY A 4 4.37 -11.16 17.05
C GLY A 4 3.25 -11.62 16.14
N THR A 5 2.40 -10.69 15.74
CA THR A 5 1.21 -10.97 14.91
C THR A 5 0.98 -9.91 13.84
N VAL A 6 0.13 -10.24 12.86
CA VAL A 6 -0.42 -9.27 11.91
C VAL A 6 -1.42 -8.37 12.65
N SER A 7 -1.21 -7.06 12.61
CA SER A 7 -2.14 -6.08 13.22
C SER A 7 -3.11 -5.49 12.19
N GLU A 8 -2.64 -5.23 10.96
CA GLU A 8 -3.49 -4.65 9.92
C GLU A 8 -3.12 -5.21 8.54
N LEU A 9 -4.15 -5.33 7.67
CA LEU A 9 -4.01 -5.68 6.26
C LEU A 9 -4.69 -4.63 5.41
N HIS A 10 -4.03 -4.21 4.32
CA HIS A 10 -4.56 -3.21 3.40
C HIS A 10 -4.38 -3.63 1.95
N ARG A 11 -5.35 -3.26 1.13
CA ARG A 11 -5.30 -3.37 -0.33
C ARG A 11 -5.62 -2.01 -0.94
N TRP A 12 -4.95 -1.68 -2.02
CA TRP A 12 -5.04 -0.40 -2.73
C TRP A 12 -5.51 -0.63 -4.16
N PRO A 13 -6.80 -0.86 -4.43
CA PRO A 13 -7.28 -1.26 -5.75
C PRO A 13 -6.83 -0.35 -6.88
N VAL A 14 -6.84 0.97 -6.63
CA VAL A 14 -6.41 1.98 -7.63
C VAL A 14 -5.13 2.66 -7.17
N LYS A 15 -4.15 2.73 -8.06
CA LYS A 15 -2.87 3.42 -7.80
C LYS A 15 -3.10 4.84 -7.33
N SER A 16 -2.56 5.19 -6.17
CA SER A 16 -2.62 6.51 -5.53
C SER A 16 -3.97 6.91 -4.91
N PHE A 17 -5.04 6.17 -5.06
CA PHE A 17 -6.28 6.40 -4.32
C PHE A 17 -6.14 5.86 -2.89
N ALA A 18 -6.96 6.30 -1.95
CA ALA A 18 -7.14 5.61 -0.67
C ALA A 18 -7.66 4.19 -0.92
N GLY A 19 -7.25 3.26 -0.08
CA GLY A 19 -7.55 1.84 -0.22
C GLY A 19 -8.61 1.33 0.75
N GLU A 20 -8.53 0.04 1.02
CA GLU A 20 -9.42 -0.67 1.94
C GLU A 20 -8.63 -1.47 2.96
N THR A 21 -9.18 -1.59 4.17
CA THR A 21 -8.68 -2.47 5.23
C THR A 21 -9.34 -3.83 5.09
N LEU A 22 -8.55 -4.89 5.29
CA LEU A 22 -9.00 -6.27 5.16
C LEU A 22 -8.86 -7.01 6.50
N GLN A 23 -9.70 -8.02 6.73
CA GLN A 23 -9.52 -8.98 7.84
C GLN A 23 -8.66 -10.18 7.41
N GLU A 24 -8.71 -10.50 6.13
CA GLU A 24 -7.88 -11.52 5.50
C GLU A 24 -7.54 -11.12 4.05
N ALA A 25 -6.43 -11.62 3.54
CA ALA A 25 -5.99 -11.41 2.17
C ALA A 25 -5.38 -12.69 1.59
N ASP A 26 -5.77 -13.03 0.37
CA ASP A 26 -5.05 -14.02 -0.41
C ASP A 26 -3.72 -13.43 -0.91
N LEU A 27 -2.72 -14.27 -0.99
CA LEU A 27 -1.42 -13.97 -1.58
C LEU A 27 -1.16 -14.92 -2.74
N ASP A 28 -0.63 -14.40 -3.82
CA ASP A 28 -0.12 -15.19 -4.94
C ASP A 28 1.15 -14.54 -5.53
N ALA A 29 1.58 -15.00 -6.70
CA ALA A 29 2.77 -14.46 -7.35
C ALA A 29 2.70 -12.95 -7.66
N ARG A 30 1.52 -12.33 -7.60
CA ARG A 30 1.31 -10.88 -7.81
C ARG A 30 1.44 -10.06 -6.52
N GLY A 31 1.49 -10.70 -5.36
CA GLY A 31 1.31 -10.11 -4.05
C GLY A 31 -0.12 -10.34 -3.55
N ILE A 32 -0.84 -9.28 -3.14
CA ILE A 32 -2.29 -9.34 -2.86
C ILE A 32 -3.03 -9.15 -4.18
N PRO A 33 -3.84 -10.12 -4.65
CA PRO A 33 -4.63 -9.97 -5.86
C PRO A 33 -5.51 -8.70 -5.84
N GLY A 34 -5.48 -7.96 -6.95
CA GLY A 34 -6.21 -6.69 -7.07
C GLY A 34 -5.50 -5.47 -6.46
N ASP A 35 -4.38 -5.66 -5.76
CA ASP A 35 -3.61 -4.54 -5.24
C ASP A 35 -2.98 -3.73 -6.38
N ARG A 36 -3.34 -2.44 -6.48
CA ARG A 36 -2.93 -1.50 -7.54
C ARG A 36 -3.14 -2.04 -8.96
N ALA A 37 -4.17 -2.88 -9.15
CA ALA A 37 -4.52 -3.39 -10.46
C ALA A 37 -5.02 -2.30 -11.41
N HIS A 38 -5.52 -1.20 -10.85
CA HIS A 38 -6.10 -0.11 -11.62
C HIS A 38 -5.26 1.17 -11.48
N ALA A 39 -5.18 1.96 -12.53
CA ALA A 39 -4.50 3.27 -12.52
C ALA A 39 -5.09 4.23 -13.52
N LEU A 40 -4.89 5.51 -13.25
CA LEU A 40 -5.16 6.59 -14.18
C LEU A 40 -3.92 6.91 -15.01
N TRP A 41 -4.09 7.11 -16.30
CA TRP A 41 -3.05 7.55 -17.20
C TRP A 41 -3.46 8.85 -17.88
N ARG A 42 -2.53 9.79 -18.00
CA ARG A 42 -2.76 10.99 -18.81
C ARG A 42 -2.86 10.60 -20.27
N LYS A 43 -3.70 11.27 -21.01
CA LYS A 43 -3.67 11.21 -22.46
C LYS A 43 -2.27 11.66 -22.92
N GLY A 44 -1.51 10.75 -23.51
CA GLY A 44 -0.08 10.99 -23.83
C GLY A 44 0.92 10.10 -23.05
N GLY A 45 0.43 9.14 -22.23
CA GLY A 45 1.23 7.99 -21.79
C GLY A 45 1.95 8.12 -20.45
N LYS A 46 1.60 9.09 -19.60
CA LYS A 46 2.15 9.16 -18.23
C LYS A 46 1.12 8.71 -17.19
N ARG A 47 1.51 7.79 -16.31
CA ARG A 47 0.69 7.38 -15.18
C ARG A 47 0.47 8.55 -14.21
N VAL A 48 -0.78 8.75 -13.79
CA VAL A 48 -1.16 9.72 -12.76
C VAL A 48 -0.76 9.16 -11.40
N THR A 49 -0.12 9.98 -10.58
CA THR A 49 0.27 9.60 -9.22
C THR A 49 0.03 10.76 -8.27
N ALA A 50 -0.19 10.46 -6.99
CA ALA A 50 -0.36 11.49 -5.96
C ALA A 50 0.88 12.37 -5.77
N ARG A 51 2.05 11.97 -6.26
CA ARG A 51 3.24 12.85 -6.28
C ARG A 51 3.04 14.07 -7.18
N GLY A 52 2.37 13.87 -8.31
CA GLY A 52 2.13 14.94 -9.28
C GLY A 52 0.73 15.54 -9.24
N LEU A 53 -0.23 14.82 -8.65
CA LEU A 53 -1.64 15.23 -8.55
C LEU A 53 -2.23 14.75 -7.22
N PRO A 54 -1.99 15.47 -6.11
CA PRO A 54 -2.40 15.04 -4.77
C PRO A 54 -3.90 14.81 -4.60
N GLN A 55 -4.73 15.48 -5.38
CA GLN A 55 -6.20 15.36 -5.34
C GLN A 55 -6.70 13.92 -5.54
N VAL A 56 -5.91 13.04 -6.17
CA VAL A 56 -6.27 11.63 -6.31
C VAL A 56 -6.35 10.90 -4.96
N LEU A 57 -5.68 11.41 -3.90
CA LEU A 57 -5.76 10.86 -2.55
C LEU A 57 -7.12 11.13 -1.87
N CYS A 58 -7.91 12.06 -2.39
CA CYS A 58 -9.25 12.34 -1.89
C CYS A 58 -10.30 11.33 -2.41
N TRP A 59 -9.93 10.49 -3.35
CA TRP A 59 -10.73 9.38 -3.83
C TRP A 59 -10.36 8.11 -3.10
N SER A 60 -11.34 7.27 -2.80
CA SER A 60 -11.10 5.93 -2.27
C SER A 60 -11.58 4.85 -3.25
N ALA A 61 -11.03 3.65 -3.09
CA ALA A 61 -11.40 2.50 -3.89
C ALA A 61 -11.44 1.24 -3.03
N ARG A 62 -12.45 0.40 -3.24
CA ARG A 62 -12.59 -0.91 -2.60
C ARG A 62 -13.22 -1.90 -3.56
N TYR A 63 -13.03 -3.17 -3.30
CA TYR A 63 -13.80 -4.20 -3.98
C TYR A 63 -15.04 -4.55 -3.13
N ASP A 64 -16.18 -4.66 -3.78
CA ASP A 64 -17.44 -5.11 -3.20
C ASP A 64 -17.78 -6.57 -3.56
N ALA A 65 -16.85 -7.22 -4.26
CA ALA A 65 -16.89 -8.64 -4.62
C ALA A 65 -15.55 -9.30 -4.32
N PRO A 66 -15.49 -10.62 -4.09
CA PRO A 66 -14.25 -11.34 -3.93
C PRO A 66 -13.33 -11.15 -5.14
N VAL A 67 -12.03 -11.03 -4.89
CA VAL A 67 -11.00 -11.05 -5.94
C VAL A 67 -10.51 -12.49 -6.05
N ASP A 68 -11.24 -13.29 -6.82
CA ASP A 68 -11.01 -14.73 -7.02
C ASP A 68 -10.77 -15.01 -8.51
N GLY A 69 -9.51 -15.18 -8.87
CA GLY A 69 -9.08 -15.45 -10.24
C GLY A 69 -9.12 -14.22 -11.16
N THR A 70 -10.26 -13.59 -11.31
CA THR A 70 -10.45 -12.33 -12.06
C THR A 70 -10.48 -11.13 -11.11
N ILE A 71 -9.92 -10.00 -11.55
CA ILE A 71 -9.99 -8.77 -10.78
C ILE A 71 -11.26 -8.02 -11.15
N PRO A 72 -12.23 -7.86 -10.22
CA PRO A 72 -13.47 -7.14 -10.51
C PRO A 72 -13.22 -5.63 -10.65
N ALA A 73 -14.18 -4.93 -11.23
CA ALA A 73 -14.20 -3.48 -11.22
C ALA A 73 -14.38 -2.96 -9.78
N PRO A 74 -13.46 -2.16 -9.22
CA PRO A 74 -13.63 -1.60 -7.88
C PRO A 74 -14.73 -0.55 -7.84
N LEU A 75 -15.36 -0.43 -6.68
CA LEU A 75 -16.21 0.69 -6.31
C LEU A 75 -15.34 1.85 -5.86
N LEU A 76 -15.52 3.00 -6.47
CA LEU A 76 -14.85 4.24 -6.12
C LEU A 76 -15.78 5.13 -5.31
N THR A 77 -15.22 5.91 -4.40
CA THR A 77 -15.94 6.98 -3.72
C THR A 77 -15.21 8.29 -3.97
N ALA A 78 -15.92 9.25 -4.55
CA ALA A 78 -15.43 10.60 -4.80
C ALA A 78 -15.37 11.44 -3.53
N PRO A 79 -14.66 12.58 -3.52
CA PRO A 79 -14.57 13.46 -2.35
C PRO A 79 -15.91 14.02 -1.86
N ASP A 80 -16.92 14.10 -2.72
CA ASP A 80 -18.28 14.53 -2.40
C ASP A 80 -19.20 13.39 -1.91
N GLY A 81 -18.66 12.16 -1.80
CA GLY A 81 -19.38 10.97 -1.38
C GLY A 81 -20.11 10.24 -2.52
N THR A 82 -20.11 10.74 -3.74
CA THR A 82 -20.66 10.02 -4.89
C THR A 82 -19.87 8.74 -5.16
N THR A 83 -20.57 7.69 -5.57
CA THR A 83 -19.94 6.40 -5.87
C THR A 83 -20.00 6.10 -7.37
N HIS A 84 -18.96 5.46 -7.88
CA HIS A 84 -18.82 5.03 -9.27
C HIS A 84 -18.18 3.65 -9.31
N ARG A 85 -18.50 2.85 -10.32
CA ARG A 85 -17.74 1.66 -10.60
C ARG A 85 -16.63 1.96 -11.62
N TRP A 86 -15.54 1.21 -11.54
CA TRP A 86 -14.41 1.40 -12.46
C TRP A 86 -14.78 1.20 -13.95
N ASP A 87 -15.78 0.38 -14.21
CA ASP A 87 -16.32 0.05 -15.52
C ASP A 87 -17.55 0.89 -15.94
N ASP A 88 -17.92 1.92 -15.17
CA ASP A 88 -19.02 2.82 -15.52
C ASP A 88 -18.69 3.63 -16.80
N ASP A 89 -19.65 3.68 -17.71
CA ASP A 89 -19.58 4.58 -18.84
C ASP A 89 -19.48 6.03 -18.37
N GLY A 90 -18.48 6.76 -18.88
CA GLY A 90 -18.27 8.16 -18.52
C GLY A 90 -17.42 8.43 -17.28
N LEU A 91 -16.99 7.41 -16.50
CA LEU A 91 -16.12 7.60 -15.35
C LEU A 91 -14.83 8.36 -15.70
N ALA A 92 -14.20 8.04 -16.84
CA ALA A 92 -13.01 8.75 -17.30
C ALA A 92 -13.26 10.25 -17.53
N ALA A 93 -14.43 10.61 -18.05
CA ALA A 93 -14.82 12.02 -18.23
C ALA A 93 -15.07 12.71 -16.89
N THR A 94 -15.74 12.04 -15.95
CA THR A 94 -15.97 12.53 -14.59
C THR A 94 -14.66 12.81 -13.87
N LEU A 95 -13.73 11.84 -13.86
CA LEU A 95 -12.41 11.98 -13.26
C LEU A 95 -11.60 13.09 -13.95
N SER A 96 -11.66 13.18 -15.28
CA SER A 96 -10.97 14.23 -16.02
C SER A 96 -11.45 15.63 -15.62
N ALA A 97 -12.77 15.80 -15.48
CA ALA A 97 -13.38 17.06 -15.06
C ALA A 97 -12.97 17.44 -13.62
N GLN A 98 -13.05 16.50 -12.70
CA GLN A 98 -12.71 16.75 -11.27
C GLN A 98 -11.21 16.96 -11.04
N LEU A 99 -10.36 16.25 -11.77
CA LEU A 99 -8.91 16.35 -11.64
C LEU A 99 -8.28 17.46 -12.52
N GLY A 100 -9.05 18.06 -13.43
CA GLY A 100 -8.58 19.11 -14.32
C GLY A 100 -7.54 18.64 -15.36
N ILE A 101 -7.54 17.35 -15.68
CA ILE A 101 -6.61 16.74 -16.66
C ILE A 101 -7.30 15.60 -17.40
N ASP A 102 -7.02 15.43 -18.69
CA ASP A 102 -7.51 14.27 -19.44
C ASP A 102 -6.89 12.97 -18.92
N VAL A 103 -7.74 12.04 -18.45
CA VAL A 103 -7.30 10.72 -17.97
C VAL A 103 -7.97 9.59 -18.77
N ALA A 104 -7.24 8.49 -18.87
CA ALA A 104 -7.72 7.18 -19.31
C ALA A 104 -7.60 6.19 -18.14
N LEU A 105 -8.56 5.26 -18.07
CA LEU A 105 -8.55 4.19 -17.09
C LEU A 105 -7.78 2.99 -17.64
N THR A 106 -6.95 2.37 -16.82
CA THR A 106 -6.22 1.15 -17.20
C THR A 106 -6.34 0.11 -16.11
N THR A 107 -6.45 -1.13 -16.50
CA THR A 107 -6.40 -2.30 -15.62
C THR A 107 -5.25 -3.18 -16.05
N ASP A 108 -4.44 -3.63 -15.09
CA ASP A 108 -3.36 -4.59 -15.28
C ASP A 108 -3.43 -5.58 -14.13
N GLU A 109 -3.78 -6.81 -14.43
CA GLU A 109 -3.94 -7.88 -13.43
C GLU A 109 -2.63 -8.22 -12.71
N GLN A 110 -1.48 -7.88 -13.28
CA GLN A 110 -0.17 -8.04 -12.63
C GLN A 110 0.14 -6.93 -11.63
N GLY A 111 -0.74 -5.92 -11.55
CA GLY A 111 -0.56 -4.75 -10.69
C GLY A 111 0.32 -3.66 -11.32
N GLN A 112 0.11 -2.44 -10.85
CA GLN A 112 0.80 -1.23 -11.33
C GLN A 112 1.63 -0.56 -10.22
N GLN A 113 2.04 -1.33 -9.21
CA GLN A 113 2.97 -0.88 -8.16
C GLN A 113 4.36 -0.61 -8.75
N ASP A 114 5.17 0.12 -7.99
CA ASP A 114 6.51 0.51 -8.45
C ASP A 114 7.48 -0.70 -8.39
N LEU A 115 7.26 -1.65 -7.45
CA LEU A 115 7.91 -2.95 -7.43
C LEU A 115 6.85 -4.02 -7.71
N PRO A 116 6.79 -4.60 -8.91
CA PRO A 116 5.83 -5.64 -9.26
C PRO A 116 5.98 -6.89 -8.40
N MET A 117 4.88 -7.63 -8.22
CA MET A 117 4.87 -8.94 -7.57
C MET A 117 5.36 -8.90 -6.12
N SER A 118 5.06 -7.82 -5.40
CA SER A 118 5.46 -7.64 -4.00
C SER A 118 4.37 -7.03 -3.15
N VAL A 119 4.52 -7.21 -1.84
CA VAL A 119 3.77 -6.53 -0.79
C VAL A 119 4.72 -5.69 0.04
N LEU A 120 4.23 -4.61 0.64
CA LEU A 120 4.98 -3.82 1.60
C LEU A 120 4.63 -4.28 3.02
N ILE A 121 5.62 -4.71 3.76
CA ILE A 121 5.54 -5.03 5.20
C ILE A 121 6.09 -3.85 5.99
N THR A 122 5.39 -3.45 7.05
CA THR A 122 5.82 -2.41 7.98
C THR A 122 5.63 -2.88 9.42
N LEU A 123 6.39 -2.31 10.35
CA LEU A 123 6.40 -2.72 11.75
C LEU A 123 5.83 -1.62 12.66
N GLU A 124 5.03 -2.03 13.63
CA GLU A 124 4.48 -1.14 14.66
C GLU A 124 5.56 -0.48 15.52
N PRO A 125 6.62 -1.19 16.01
CA PRO A 125 7.70 -0.52 16.75
C PRO A 125 8.40 0.56 15.92
N THR A 126 8.60 0.36 14.62
CA THR A 126 9.17 1.38 13.72
C THR A 126 8.24 2.61 13.60
N ARG A 127 6.92 2.39 13.46
CA ARG A 127 5.93 3.47 13.40
C ARG A 127 5.92 4.29 14.69
N ARG A 128 5.89 3.61 15.86
CA ARG A 128 5.89 4.26 17.18
C ARG A 128 7.14 5.11 17.41
N LEU A 129 8.31 4.62 17.02
CA LEU A 129 9.54 5.43 17.13
C LEU A 129 9.45 6.72 16.30
N ILE A 130 8.97 6.63 15.05
CA ILE A 130 8.80 7.82 14.20
C ILE A 130 7.79 8.81 14.80
N GLU A 131 6.70 8.31 15.40
CA GLU A 131 5.72 9.16 16.11
C GLU A 131 6.33 9.86 17.32
N GLU A 132 7.13 9.14 18.11
CA GLU A 132 7.84 9.67 19.26
C GLU A 132 8.86 10.74 18.84
N GLU A 133 9.69 10.47 17.81
CA GLU A 133 10.70 11.40 17.32
C GLU A 133 10.10 12.68 16.72
N LEU A 134 8.88 12.60 16.17
CA LEU A 134 8.18 13.72 15.55
C LEU A 134 7.15 14.41 16.49
N ASP A 135 6.92 13.84 17.69
CA ASP A 135 5.85 14.25 18.61
C ASP A 135 4.50 14.42 17.89
N ARG A 136 4.19 13.46 17.01
CA ARG A 136 3.00 13.52 16.16
C ARG A 136 2.57 12.14 15.65
N PRO A 137 1.25 11.83 15.63
CA PRO A 137 0.73 10.61 15.00
C PRO A 137 1.11 10.51 13.53
N VAL A 138 1.42 9.28 13.09
CA VAL A 138 1.78 8.96 11.71
C VAL A 138 0.82 7.90 11.17
N ASP A 139 -0.01 8.32 10.24
CA ASP A 139 -0.98 7.45 9.58
C ASP A 139 -0.28 6.46 8.65
N LEU A 140 -0.57 5.17 8.79
CA LEU A 140 -0.03 4.09 7.95
C LEU A 140 -0.41 4.22 6.47
N GLU A 141 -1.54 4.84 6.16
CA GLU A 141 -1.96 5.06 4.78
C GLU A 141 -0.93 5.87 3.97
N ARG A 142 -0.14 6.73 4.63
CA ARG A 142 0.96 7.48 3.99
C ARG A 142 2.00 6.57 3.37
N PHE A 143 2.25 5.43 3.98
CA PHE A 143 3.23 4.45 3.53
C PHE A 143 2.66 3.45 2.54
N ARG A 144 1.33 3.36 2.45
CA ARG A 144 0.63 2.42 1.55
C ARG A 144 1.04 0.98 1.82
N THR A 145 1.11 0.68 3.09
CA THR A 145 1.39 -0.65 3.64
C THR A 145 0.36 -1.68 3.13
N ASN A 146 0.82 -2.92 2.93
CA ASN A 146 -0.08 -4.05 2.66
C ASN A 146 -0.25 -4.90 3.93
N ILE A 147 0.83 -5.19 4.65
CA ILE A 147 0.83 -6.01 5.86
C ILE A 147 1.53 -5.21 6.96
N HIS A 148 0.82 -4.88 8.03
CA HIS A 148 1.39 -4.25 9.20
C HIS A 148 1.50 -5.25 10.33
N LEU A 149 2.68 -5.29 10.96
CA LEU A 149 3.02 -6.28 11.98
C LEU A 149 3.23 -5.60 13.34
N ASP A 150 2.57 -6.12 14.37
CA ASP A 150 2.90 -5.81 15.75
C ASP A 150 3.81 -6.93 16.30
N VAL A 151 5.10 -6.62 16.39
CA VAL A 151 6.18 -7.59 16.69
C VAL A 151 7.11 -7.06 17.77
N ASP A 152 7.64 -7.98 18.58
CA ASP A 152 8.58 -7.69 19.65
C ASP A 152 10.02 -7.70 19.10
N VAL A 153 10.37 -6.61 18.42
CA VAL A 153 11.70 -6.37 17.87
C VAL A 153 12.07 -4.89 18.02
N GLU A 154 13.35 -4.57 17.88
CA GLU A 154 13.79 -3.18 17.86
C GLU A 154 13.21 -2.43 16.64
N PRO A 155 12.90 -1.13 16.77
CA PRO A 155 12.51 -0.30 15.63
C PRO A 155 13.52 -0.40 14.49
N PHE A 156 13.03 -0.42 13.25
CA PHE A 156 13.83 -0.59 12.03
C PHE A 156 14.59 -1.92 11.91
N ALA A 157 14.25 -2.93 12.71
CA ALA A 157 14.85 -4.27 12.58
C ALA A 157 14.65 -4.87 11.18
N GLU A 158 13.54 -4.50 10.51
CA GLU A 158 13.22 -4.95 9.15
C GLU A 158 14.28 -4.59 8.11
N ILE A 159 15.09 -3.56 8.33
CA ILE A 159 16.20 -3.17 7.43
C ILE A 159 17.25 -4.29 7.36
N GLY A 160 17.50 -4.98 8.48
CA GLY A 160 18.44 -6.10 8.57
C GLY A 160 17.86 -7.44 8.10
N TRP A 161 16.64 -7.47 7.57
CA TRP A 161 15.99 -8.70 7.15
C TRP A 161 16.12 -8.99 5.64
N GLU A 162 16.76 -8.13 4.88
CA GLU A 162 16.99 -8.34 3.46
C GLU A 162 17.65 -9.71 3.18
N GLY A 163 17.06 -10.45 2.24
CA GLY A 163 17.50 -11.80 1.85
C GLY A 163 17.06 -12.92 2.78
N LYS A 164 16.34 -12.61 3.87
CA LYS A 164 15.76 -13.60 4.79
C LYS A 164 14.34 -13.94 4.36
N LYS A 165 13.71 -14.85 5.12
CA LYS A 165 12.31 -15.24 4.94
C LYS A 165 11.49 -14.94 6.18
N ILE A 166 10.23 -14.63 5.98
CA ILE A 166 9.23 -14.47 7.03
C ILE A 166 8.08 -15.46 6.78
N ARG A 167 7.57 -16.04 7.85
CA ARG A 167 6.33 -16.82 7.84
C ARG A 167 5.26 -16.03 8.58
N ILE A 168 4.09 -15.91 7.97
CA ILE A 168 2.90 -15.24 8.52
C ILE A 168 1.75 -16.23 8.40
N GLY A 169 1.32 -16.83 9.52
CA GLY A 169 0.41 -17.97 9.47
C GLY A 169 1.01 -19.11 8.62
N ASP A 170 0.33 -19.47 7.53
CA ASP A 170 0.80 -20.48 6.57
C ASP A 170 1.56 -19.88 5.38
N ALA A 171 1.61 -18.56 5.26
CA ALA A 171 2.26 -17.86 4.16
C ALA A 171 3.77 -17.70 4.40
N GLU A 172 4.59 -18.06 3.41
CA GLU A 172 6.03 -17.77 3.40
C GLU A 172 6.34 -16.70 2.36
N LEU A 173 7.17 -15.73 2.76
CA LEU A 173 7.56 -14.62 1.90
C LEU A 173 9.10 -14.44 1.96
N ASP A 174 9.70 -14.20 0.78
CA ASP A 174 11.07 -13.69 0.70
C ASP A 174 11.08 -12.19 1.03
N LEU A 175 11.94 -11.79 1.95
CA LEU A 175 12.18 -10.38 2.28
C LEU A 175 13.20 -9.82 1.30
N LEU A 176 12.79 -8.82 0.52
CA LEU A 176 13.57 -8.30 -0.60
C LEU A 176 14.53 -7.20 -0.11
N HIS A 177 14.17 -5.97 -0.28
CA HIS A 177 14.98 -4.83 0.15
C HIS A 177 14.13 -3.83 0.92
N PRO A 178 14.74 -3.04 1.84
CA PRO A 178 14.06 -1.95 2.54
C PRO A 178 13.37 -1.01 1.55
N CYS A 179 12.20 -0.51 1.93
CA CYS A 179 11.42 0.36 1.08
C CYS A 179 11.84 1.81 1.24
N LEU A 180 12.54 2.35 0.23
CA LEU A 180 12.88 3.77 0.17
C LEU A 180 11.63 4.62 -0.04
N ARG A 181 11.46 5.62 0.80
CA ARG A 181 10.27 6.47 0.80
C ARG A 181 10.44 7.68 -0.11
N CYS A 182 9.40 7.96 -0.86
CA CYS A 182 9.36 9.12 -1.76
C CYS A 182 8.40 10.20 -1.20
N SER A 183 8.24 11.29 -1.94
CA SER A 183 7.40 12.42 -1.53
C SER A 183 5.92 12.09 -1.29
N ILE A 184 5.43 10.91 -1.62
CA ILE A 184 4.03 10.53 -1.33
C ILE A 184 3.73 10.52 0.16
N VAL A 185 4.70 10.14 1.01
CA VAL A 185 4.52 10.10 2.46
C VAL A 185 4.28 11.49 3.07
N THR A 186 4.63 12.56 2.34
CA THR A 186 4.36 13.94 2.77
C THR A 186 2.91 14.36 2.58
N ARG A 187 2.10 13.54 1.91
CA ARG A 187 0.70 13.88 1.62
C ARG A 187 -0.23 13.32 2.68
N GLU A 188 -1.15 14.15 3.14
CA GLU A 188 -2.20 13.75 4.07
C GLU A 188 -3.21 12.84 3.35
N PRO A 189 -3.49 11.65 3.87
CA PRO A 189 -4.58 10.83 3.36
C PRO A 189 -5.91 11.59 3.40
N GLY A 190 -6.73 11.43 2.36
CA GLY A 190 -8.05 12.05 2.26
C GLY A 190 -8.06 13.53 1.85
N THR A 191 -7.03 14.33 2.14
CA THR A 191 -6.99 15.75 1.77
C THR A 191 -5.92 16.08 0.73
N GLY A 192 -4.81 15.34 0.72
CA GLY A 192 -3.65 15.63 -0.12
C GLY A 192 -2.77 16.78 0.39
N ASP A 193 -3.08 17.36 1.56
CA ASP A 193 -2.29 18.40 2.18
C ASP A 193 -0.85 17.98 2.43
N THR A 194 0.06 18.93 2.52
CA THR A 194 1.48 18.65 2.63
C THR A 194 2.00 18.72 4.06
N TRP A 195 2.58 17.61 4.53
CA TRP A 195 3.42 17.58 5.72
C TRP A 195 4.84 17.11 5.36
N GLY A 196 5.70 18.05 5.01
CA GLY A 196 7.08 17.75 4.59
C GLY A 196 8.00 17.30 5.74
N GLY A 197 7.60 17.41 6.99
CA GLY A 197 8.40 17.04 8.16
C GLY A 197 8.75 15.57 8.18
N LEU A 198 7.78 14.69 7.89
CA LEU A 198 7.97 13.25 7.90
C LEU A 198 9.09 12.78 6.95
N LEU A 199 9.03 13.16 5.66
CA LEU A 199 10.07 12.74 4.72
C LEU A 199 11.45 13.34 5.06
N LYS A 200 11.50 14.60 5.50
CA LYS A 200 12.76 15.22 5.94
C LYS A 200 13.37 14.46 7.11
N HIS A 201 12.55 14.00 8.03
CA HIS A 201 12.98 13.23 9.19
C HIS A 201 13.52 11.87 8.76
N LEU A 202 12.75 11.10 7.96
CA LEU A 202 13.20 9.81 7.41
C LEU A 202 14.53 9.93 6.64
N VAL A 203 14.70 10.98 5.83
CA VAL A 203 15.96 11.23 5.08
C VAL A 203 17.13 11.47 6.03
N ARG A 204 16.92 12.18 7.13
CA ARG A 204 18.02 12.60 8.02
C ARG A 204 18.42 11.54 9.04
N GLN A 205 17.46 10.75 9.50
CA GLN A 205 17.64 9.85 10.63
C GLN A 205 17.60 8.37 10.23
N HIS A 206 16.92 8.02 9.13
CA HIS A 206 16.57 6.64 8.79
C HIS A 206 16.80 6.31 7.31
N ASP A 207 17.78 6.94 6.65
CA ASP A 207 18.18 6.68 5.25
C ASP A 207 17.01 6.63 4.25
N SER A 208 15.98 7.42 4.49
CA SER A 208 14.74 7.44 3.71
C SER A 208 13.95 6.11 3.76
N THR A 209 14.21 5.22 4.68
CA THR A 209 13.55 3.91 4.74
C THR A 209 12.36 3.90 5.68
N PHE A 210 11.37 3.07 5.36
CA PHE A 210 10.28 2.65 6.24
C PHE A 210 9.63 1.40 5.65
N GLY A 211 9.76 0.26 6.35
CA GLY A 211 9.25 -1.02 5.92
C GLY A 211 10.17 -1.75 4.92
N ILE A 212 9.80 -2.97 4.61
CA ILE A 212 10.51 -3.87 3.70
C ILE A 212 9.56 -4.45 2.66
N ASN A 213 10.02 -4.54 1.42
CA ASN A 213 9.29 -5.22 0.37
C ASN A 213 9.44 -6.73 0.52
N ALA A 214 8.36 -7.48 0.29
CA ALA A 214 8.37 -8.93 0.39
C ALA A 214 7.65 -9.56 -0.80
N ARG A 215 8.04 -10.78 -1.16
CA ARG A 215 7.44 -11.56 -2.24
C ARG A 215 6.88 -12.87 -1.70
N PRO A 216 5.58 -13.16 -1.91
CA PRO A 216 5.02 -14.45 -1.58
C PRO A 216 5.71 -15.59 -2.34
N LEU A 217 5.99 -16.71 -1.67
CA LEU A 217 6.61 -17.88 -2.28
C LEU A 217 5.62 -18.82 -2.94
N GLY A 218 4.33 -18.61 -2.71
CA GLY A 218 3.25 -19.39 -3.31
C GLY A 218 1.88 -18.90 -2.92
N PRO A 219 0.81 -19.49 -3.50
CA PRO A 219 -0.55 -19.19 -3.09
C PRO A 219 -0.76 -19.52 -1.61
N SER A 220 -1.27 -18.55 -0.87
CA SER A 220 -1.50 -18.65 0.58
C SER A 220 -2.50 -17.60 1.03
N ARG A 221 -2.86 -17.61 2.32
CA ARG A 221 -3.75 -16.59 2.89
C ARG A 221 -3.18 -16.09 4.20
N VAL A 222 -3.27 -14.79 4.42
CA VAL A 222 -2.90 -14.13 5.67
C VAL A 222 -4.12 -13.48 6.31
N ARG A 223 -4.18 -13.46 7.64
CA ARG A 223 -5.26 -12.89 8.43
C ARG A 223 -4.72 -11.97 9.51
N VAL A 224 -5.50 -10.97 9.89
CA VAL A 224 -5.24 -10.21 11.10
C VAL A 224 -5.21 -11.17 12.29
N GLY A 225 -4.16 -11.07 13.12
CA GLY A 225 -3.90 -11.98 14.25
C GLY A 225 -3.03 -13.20 13.93
N ASP A 226 -2.71 -13.47 12.67
CA ASP A 226 -1.80 -14.56 12.30
C ASP A 226 -0.43 -14.38 12.94
N PRO A 227 0.19 -15.46 13.45
CA PRO A 227 1.52 -15.41 14.05
C PRO A 227 2.59 -15.10 13.00
N VAL A 228 3.60 -14.38 13.42
CA VAL A 228 4.76 -13.98 12.61
C VAL A 228 6.03 -14.63 13.12
N GLU A 229 6.76 -15.27 12.20
CA GLU A 229 8.05 -15.91 12.49
C GLU A 229 9.09 -15.50 11.45
N LEU A 230 10.29 -15.13 11.89
CA LEU A 230 11.45 -15.07 11.00
C LEU A 230 12.03 -16.48 10.85
N ILE A 231 12.27 -16.89 9.61
CA ILE A 231 12.87 -18.17 9.25
C ILE A 231 14.15 -17.90 8.48
N ASP A 232 15.14 -18.77 8.63
CA ASP A 232 16.50 -18.63 8.07
C ASP A 232 17.27 -17.40 8.63
N TRP A 233 17.66 -17.52 9.90
CA TRP A 233 18.55 -16.58 10.62
C TRP A 233 20.02 -16.93 10.39
#